data_58b130bee13beaeaa2d44f377b71e373
#
_entry.id   58b130bee13beaeaa2d44f377b71e373
#
_cell.length_a   1.000
_cell.length_b   1.000
_cell.length_c   1.000
_cell.angle_alpha   90.00
_cell.angle_beta   90.00
_cell.angle_gamma   90.00
#
_symmetry.space_group_name_H-M   'P 1'
#
loop_
_entity.id
_entity.type
_entity.pdbx_description
1 polymer ?
#
loop_
_entity_poly.entity_id
_entity_poly.type
_entity_poly.pdbx_seq_one_letter_code
_entity_poly.pdbx_strand_id
1 'polypeptide(L)'
;MGEAYGLLKDVRARYGEASDSLEELKRAMKSNLRRLGILTSQVSERIDSLEDGVVETGQQPNVMGGPSLVLNKIAYIKSLSGLGEEGYVPMFYVADYDGVQPELTNTRVPSPSSKGVLISYPTSLEQEGVPIHEIPNPPEAWLDQSLEKLASNYRGLFRAADARVRERALMNLDHAVTVIKGAYYSTENVSDWSTKIVGSIVNLEAGLGVPILSHSMRGTRHLFQTGYETLLVDSNRQAFIEASNRAAEKVEASGFKPGTGPRGEDYVPFFYECQTPGCRRRRVELSYRRAPGSTDASVGGRCPRCGEVYEFSFAAGSPDLSDIVGDITPRVDSRQVIVDSVLPILAHVGGPGETSYYSEVIPAARAIGLPFPVFLRYTRLFYNTPWNEVYAGGLKQMGYRSLADERLFDALRGWVEARNGGDPGGLMEAHVAIRSCVESADLELRDALDGLNAEIEGIKRRLSTSDDRGALIAEMRGLQATAQRVEVYLSSALGRFSPERFGQEVSWHWLDVAVVSGMRDLMGVFMRQYNEYTPNSSVFYANLG
;
A
#
# COMPACT_ATOMS: atom_id res chain seq x y z
N MET A 1 -12.36 7.62 18.20
CA MET A 1 -13.32 6.74 17.48
C MET A 1 -14.76 7.26 17.55
N GLY A 2 -15.30 7.65 18.71
CA GLY A 2 -16.68 8.20 18.81
C GLY A 2 -16.92 9.44 17.96
N GLU A 3 -15.96 10.38 17.90
CA GLU A 3 -16.06 11.55 17.04
C GLU A 3 -16.06 11.18 15.54
N ALA A 4 -15.21 10.24 15.14
CA ALA A 4 -15.23 9.73 13.76
C ALA A 4 -16.57 9.10 13.40
N TYR A 5 -17.17 8.34 14.32
CA TYR A 5 -18.50 7.73 14.10
C TYR A 5 -19.60 8.77 13.89
N GLY A 6 -19.59 9.87 14.66
CA GLY A 6 -20.53 11.00 14.44
C GLY A 6 -20.40 11.57 13.03
N LEU A 7 -19.17 11.78 12.55
CA LEU A 7 -18.91 12.26 11.19
C LEU A 7 -19.39 11.28 10.10
N LEU A 8 -19.29 9.97 10.33
CA LEU A 8 -19.78 8.97 9.38
C LEU A 8 -21.30 9.06 9.20
N LYS A 9 -22.07 9.26 10.28
CA LYS A 9 -23.52 9.46 10.21
C LYS A 9 -23.88 10.72 9.41
N ASP A 10 -23.13 11.81 9.62
CA ASP A 10 -23.36 13.05 8.87
C ASP A 10 -23.08 12.88 7.37
N VAL A 11 -22.06 12.09 7.00
CA VAL A 11 -21.80 11.77 5.59
C VAL A 11 -22.88 10.86 5.03
N ARG A 12 -23.31 9.81 5.77
CA ARG A 12 -24.37 8.89 5.34
C ARG A 12 -25.68 9.62 4.99
N ALA A 13 -26.03 10.61 5.78
CA ALA A 13 -27.24 11.42 5.58
C ALA A 13 -27.26 12.20 4.23
N ARG A 14 -26.12 12.30 3.55
CA ARG A 14 -25.98 12.98 2.24
C ARG A 14 -26.21 12.06 1.06
N TYR A 15 -26.22 10.74 1.27
CA TYR A 15 -26.52 9.76 0.22
C TYR A 15 -28.03 9.48 0.18
N GLY A 16 -28.57 9.35 -1.04
CA GLY A 16 -29.95 8.95 -1.29
C GLY A 16 -30.19 7.45 -1.11
N GLU A 17 -31.31 6.99 -1.65
CA GLU A 17 -31.64 5.56 -1.74
C GLU A 17 -30.68 4.81 -2.68
N ALA A 18 -30.56 3.49 -2.47
CA ALA A 18 -29.74 2.63 -3.31
C ALA A 18 -30.23 2.65 -4.77
N SER A 19 -29.28 2.70 -5.72
CA SER A 19 -29.58 2.70 -7.15
C SER A 19 -29.56 1.28 -7.73
N ASP A 20 -30.20 1.09 -8.90
CA ASP A 20 -30.13 -0.16 -9.67
C ASP A 20 -28.67 -0.54 -9.99
N SER A 21 -27.80 0.46 -10.19
CA SER A 21 -26.38 0.26 -10.39
C SER A 21 -25.69 -0.40 -9.19
N LEU A 22 -26.11 -0.08 -7.97
CA LEU A 22 -25.57 -0.72 -6.76
C LEU A 22 -25.96 -2.21 -6.70
N GLU A 23 -27.20 -2.55 -7.03
CA GLU A 23 -27.64 -3.94 -7.06
C GLU A 23 -26.92 -4.78 -8.12
N GLU A 24 -26.63 -4.18 -9.28
CA GLU A 24 -25.82 -4.83 -10.30
C GLU A 24 -24.38 -5.01 -9.83
N LEU A 25 -23.80 -4.00 -9.19
CA LEU A 25 -22.44 -4.05 -8.62
C LEU A 25 -22.33 -5.16 -7.56
N LYS A 26 -23.31 -5.29 -6.64
CA LYS A 26 -23.37 -6.37 -5.64
C LYS A 26 -23.29 -7.75 -6.30
N ARG A 27 -24.10 -7.97 -7.35
CA ARG A 27 -24.11 -9.25 -8.09
C ARG A 27 -22.76 -9.52 -8.76
N ALA A 28 -22.17 -8.53 -9.39
CA ALA A 28 -20.86 -8.64 -10.04
C ALA A 28 -19.74 -8.91 -9.04
N MET A 29 -19.72 -8.22 -7.89
CA MET A 29 -18.77 -8.46 -6.82
C MET A 29 -18.85 -9.91 -6.30
N LYS A 30 -20.03 -10.40 -5.99
CA LYS A 30 -20.23 -11.79 -5.56
C LYS A 30 -19.76 -12.80 -6.61
N SER A 31 -20.04 -12.54 -7.89
CA SER A 31 -19.59 -13.38 -9.00
C SER A 31 -18.07 -13.42 -9.10
N ASN A 32 -17.41 -12.27 -9.03
CA ASN A 32 -15.94 -12.16 -9.11
C ASN A 32 -15.25 -12.83 -7.91
N LEU A 33 -15.72 -12.58 -6.69
CA LEU A 33 -15.13 -13.19 -5.49
C LEU A 33 -15.37 -14.71 -5.42
N ARG A 34 -16.47 -15.20 -5.98
CA ARG A 34 -16.70 -16.65 -6.17
C ARG A 34 -15.73 -17.24 -7.18
N ARG A 35 -15.50 -16.56 -8.30
CA ARG A 35 -14.51 -16.97 -9.32
C ARG A 35 -13.10 -17.07 -8.72
N LEU A 36 -12.74 -16.12 -7.87
CA LEU A 36 -11.46 -16.11 -7.15
C LEU A 36 -11.41 -17.11 -5.98
N GLY A 37 -12.54 -17.69 -5.57
CA GLY A 37 -12.62 -18.63 -4.45
C GLY A 37 -12.42 -17.99 -3.08
N ILE A 38 -12.75 -16.69 -2.94
CA ILE A 38 -12.62 -15.91 -1.69
C ILE A 38 -13.95 -15.34 -1.20
N LEU A 39 -15.08 -15.78 -1.78
CA LEU A 39 -16.44 -15.45 -1.33
C LEU A 39 -16.84 -16.36 -0.17
N THR A 40 -16.89 -15.84 1.04
CA THR A 40 -17.47 -16.50 2.22
C THR A 40 -18.91 -16.05 2.44
N SER A 41 -19.65 -16.73 3.34
CA SER A 41 -21.00 -16.28 3.75
C SER A 41 -20.97 -14.86 4.31
N GLN A 42 -20.01 -14.57 5.20
CA GLN A 42 -19.84 -13.24 5.77
C GLN A 42 -19.56 -12.16 4.72
N VAL A 43 -18.70 -12.46 3.73
CA VAL A 43 -18.44 -11.53 2.61
C VAL A 43 -19.72 -11.31 1.81
N SER A 44 -20.49 -12.36 1.53
CA SER A 44 -21.76 -12.26 0.81
C SER A 44 -22.78 -11.38 1.54
N GLU A 45 -22.96 -11.59 2.85
CA GLU A 45 -23.85 -10.79 3.70
C GLU A 45 -23.43 -9.32 3.74
N ARG A 46 -22.11 -9.04 3.84
CA ARG A 46 -21.59 -7.66 3.80
C ARG A 46 -21.82 -6.99 2.45
N ILE A 47 -21.71 -7.73 1.34
CA ILE A 47 -22.04 -7.19 0.02
C ILE A 47 -23.53 -6.84 -0.06
N ASP A 48 -24.41 -7.65 0.53
CA ASP A 48 -25.84 -7.36 0.55
C ASP A 48 -26.19 -6.10 1.35
N SER A 49 -25.34 -5.67 2.27
CA SER A 49 -25.51 -4.48 3.12
C SER A 49 -24.72 -3.24 2.67
N LEU A 50 -24.21 -3.17 1.44
CA LEU A 50 -23.41 -2.03 0.98
C LEU A 50 -24.14 -0.70 1.04
N GLU A 51 -25.48 -0.69 0.91
CA GLU A 51 -26.31 0.51 1.05
C GLU A 51 -26.29 1.12 2.44
N ASP A 52 -25.97 0.38 3.49
CA ASP A 52 -25.91 0.88 4.86
C ASP A 52 -24.75 1.87 5.06
N GLY A 53 -23.77 1.83 4.16
CA GLY A 53 -22.60 2.70 4.16
C GLY A 53 -21.29 1.92 4.22
N VAL A 54 -20.32 2.42 3.49
CA VAL A 54 -19.03 1.75 3.27
C VAL A 54 -17.88 2.51 3.93
N VAL A 55 -17.05 1.79 4.64
CA VAL A 55 -15.72 2.27 5.11
C VAL A 55 -14.67 1.63 4.20
N GLU A 56 -14.05 2.44 3.37
CA GLU A 56 -13.17 1.99 2.30
C GLU A 56 -11.68 2.20 2.62
N THR A 57 -10.87 1.32 2.11
CA THR A 57 -9.47 1.58 1.80
C THR A 57 -9.12 1.00 0.44
N GLY A 58 -8.13 1.58 -0.23
CA GLY A 58 -7.71 1.12 -1.54
C GLY A 58 -6.20 0.92 -1.65
N GLN A 59 -5.83 0.04 -2.57
CA GLN A 59 -4.45 -0.14 -3.01
C GLN A 59 -4.42 -0.73 -4.43
N GLN A 60 -3.34 -0.46 -5.16
CA GLN A 60 -3.05 -1.20 -6.39
C GLN A 60 -2.67 -2.65 -6.06
N PRO A 61 -2.93 -3.61 -6.96
CA PRO A 61 -2.47 -4.97 -6.79
C PRO A 61 -0.94 -5.04 -6.93
N ASN A 62 -0.31 -5.76 -6.02
CA ASN A 62 1.14 -5.91 -5.97
C ASN A 62 1.54 -7.38 -6.13
N VAL A 63 2.69 -7.62 -6.72
CA VAL A 63 3.28 -8.96 -6.82
C VAL A 63 3.34 -9.64 -5.45
N MET A 64 2.86 -10.87 -5.37
CA MET A 64 2.75 -11.68 -4.14
C MET A 64 1.91 -11.04 -3.01
N GLY A 65 0.95 -10.16 -3.34
CA GLY A 65 0.08 -9.50 -2.35
C GLY A 65 0.69 -8.26 -1.69
N GLY A 66 1.94 -7.92 -2.02
CA GLY A 66 2.58 -6.65 -1.70
C GLY A 66 3.04 -6.43 -0.26
N PRO A 67 3.29 -5.18 0.10
CA PRO A 67 3.76 -4.81 1.43
C PRO A 67 2.65 -4.96 2.48
N SER A 68 3.06 -5.14 3.74
CA SER A 68 2.13 -5.34 4.86
C SER A 68 1.21 -4.14 5.14
N LEU A 69 1.49 -2.97 4.57
CA LEU A 69 0.61 -1.80 4.65
C LEU A 69 -0.83 -2.10 4.15
N VAL A 70 -0.97 -2.99 3.16
CA VAL A 70 -2.30 -3.39 2.64
C VAL A 70 -3.13 -4.00 3.76
N LEU A 71 -2.54 -4.92 4.52
CA LEU A 71 -3.21 -5.57 5.65
C LEU A 71 -3.46 -4.59 6.81
N ASN A 72 -2.54 -3.65 7.04
CA ASN A 72 -2.72 -2.60 8.05
C ASN A 72 -3.91 -1.69 7.73
N LYS A 73 -4.05 -1.26 6.49
CA LYS A 73 -5.20 -0.49 6.01
C LYS A 73 -6.52 -1.28 6.19
N ILE A 74 -6.53 -2.56 5.79
CA ILE A 74 -7.72 -3.43 5.92
C ILE A 74 -8.07 -3.64 7.40
N ALA A 75 -7.09 -3.81 8.27
CA ALA A 75 -7.32 -3.90 9.71
C ALA A 75 -8.02 -2.65 10.27
N TYR A 76 -7.65 -1.46 9.79
CA TYR A 76 -8.26 -0.21 10.23
C TYR A 76 -9.72 -0.10 9.77
N ILE A 77 -10.02 -0.32 8.50
CA ILE A 77 -11.41 -0.26 8.02
C ILE A 77 -12.29 -1.30 8.71
N LYS A 78 -11.75 -2.49 8.98
CA LYS A 78 -12.46 -3.54 9.72
C LYS A 78 -12.77 -3.11 11.16
N SER A 79 -11.81 -2.50 11.84
CA SER A 79 -11.99 -1.99 13.20
C SER A 79 -12.98 -0.82 13.23
N LEU A 80 -12.87 0.10 12.26
CA LEU A 80 -13.75 1.26 12.16
C LEU A 80 -15.20 0.87 11.83
N SER A 81 -15.40 -0.12 10.97
CA SER A 81 -16.72 -0.62 10.58
C SER A 81 -17.48 -1.30 11.72
N GLY A 82 -16.78 -1.79 12.73
CA GLY A 82 -17.40 -2.41 13.92
C GLY A 82 -17.82 -1.43 15.02
N LEU A 83 -17.64 -0.12 14.80
CA LEU A 83 -18.03 0.91 15.75
C LEU A 83 -19.51 1.25 15.58
N GLY A 84 -20.25 1.25 16.70
CA GLY A 84 -21.67 1.60 16.74
C GLY A 84 -22.63 0.42 16.50
N GLU A 85 -23.93 0.67 16.74
CA GLU A 85 -24.97 -0.36 16.69
C GLU A 85 -25.33 -0.80 15.27
N GLU A 86 -25.16 0.07 14.28
CA GLU A 86 -25.60 -0.14 12.90
C GLU A 86 -24.55 -0.83 12.00
N GLY A 87 -23.30 -0.84 12.39
CA GLY A 87 -22.18 -1.51 11.70
C GLY A 87 -22.09 -1.19 10.19
N TYR A 88 -21.04 -0.47 9.78
CA TYR A 88 -20.78 -0.19 8.36
C TYR A 88 -20.05 -1.33 7.66
N VAL A 89 -20.03 -1.34 6.34
CA VAL A 89 -19.36 -2.37 5.54
C VAL A 89 -17.90 -1.98 5.32
N PRO A 90 -16.92 -2.75 5.83
CA PRO A 90 -15.53 -2.56 5.46
C PRO A 90 -15.32 -3.05 4.04
N MET A 91 -14.70 -2.27 3.16
CA MET A 91 -14.46 -2.66 1.77
C MET A 91 -13.02 -2.36 1.36
N PHE A 92 -12.40 -3.31 0.68
CA PHE A 92 -11.09 -3.13 0.06
C PHE A 92 -11.24 -2.91 -1.45
N TYR A 93 -10.79 -1.74 -1.92
CA TYR A 93 -10.81 -1.37 -3.33
C TYR A 93 -9.47 -1.67 -3.99
N VAL A 94 -9.49 -2.38 -5.10
CA VAL A 94 -8.31 -2.73 -5.90
C VAL A 94 -8.24 -1.81 -7.13
N ALA A 95 -7.26 -0.91 -7.14
CA ALA A 95 -7.00 0.00 -8.25
C ALA A 95 -6.16 -0.69 -9.33
N ASP A 96 -6.73 -1.67 -10.02
CA ASP A 96 -6.06 -2.54 -10.97
C ASP A 96 -5.99 -2.00 -12.41
N TYR A 97 -6.47 -0.80 -12.60
CA TYR A 97 -6.37 -0.04 -13.85
C TYR A 97 -5.07 0.77 -13.96
N ASP A 98 -4.30 0.89 -12.88
CA ASP A 98 -3.03 1.61 -12.91
C ASP A 98 -2.01 0.91 -13.81
N GLY A 99 -1.19 1.72 -14.51
CA GLY A 99 -0.12 1.22 -15.35
C GLY A 99 1.00 0.57 -14.52
N VAL A 100 1.72 -0.34 -15.15
CA VAL A 100 2.87 -1.02 -14.52
C VAL A 100 3.89 0.00 -14.02
N GLN A 101 4.26 -0.11 -12.75
CA GLN A 101 5.27 0.72 -12.07
C GLN A 101 5.99 -0.12 -11.01
N PRO A 102 7.19 0.34 -10.57
CA PRO A 102 8.03 -0.44 -9.64
C PRO A 102 7.33 -0.83 -8.33
N GLU A 103 6.43 0.01 -7.81
CA GLU A 103 5.68 -0.30 -6.60
C GLU A 103 4.78 -1.53 -6.75
N LEU A 104 4.28 -1.81 -7.96
CA LEU A 104 3.39 -2.94 -8.25
C LEU A 104 4.15 -4.22 -8.52
N THR A 105 5.32 -4.08 -9.14
CA THR A 105 6.12 -5.19 -9.66
C THR A 105 7.23 -5.66 -8.72
N ASN A 106 7.50 -4.89 -7.67
CA ASN A 106 8.56 -5.19 -6.72
C ASN A 106 7.99 -5.51 -5.33
N THR A 107 8.56 -6.52 -4.70
CA THR A 107 8.34 -6.76 -3.28
C THR A 107 9.68 -6.96 -2.57
N ARG A 108 9.75 -6.55 -1.31
CA ARG A 108 10.98 -6.60 -0.52
C ARG A 108 10.79 -7.42 0.75
N VAL A 109 11.75 -8.28 1.03
CA VAL A 109 11.81 -9.06 2.28
C VAL A 109 13.12 -8.79 3.01
N PRO A 110 13.16 -8.89 4.34
CA PRO A 110 14.40 -8.74 5.09
C PRO A 110 15.41 -9.83 4.70
N SER A 111 16.70 -9.54 4.87
CA SER A 111 17.79 -10.47 4.57
C SER A 111 18.82 -10.47 5.70
N PRO A 112 19.46 -11.60 5.99
CA PRO A 112 20.55 -11.66 6.96
C PRO A 112 21.88 -11.06 6.46
N SER A 113 22.00 -10.74 5.17
CA SER A 113 23.27 -10.33 4.55
C SER A 113 23.17 -9.07 3.69
N SER A 114 22.02 -8.40 3.65
CA SER A 114 21.83 -7.20 2.83
C SER A 114 20.69 -6.33 3.37
N LYS A 115 20.57 -5.09 2.89
CA LYS A 115 19.45 -4.16 3.18
C LYS A 115 18.06 -4.68 2.69
N GLY A 116 17.87 -5.99 2.70
CA GLY A 116 16.71 -6.69 2.20
C GLY A 116 16.92 -7.22 0.78
N VAL A 117 16.16 -8.25 0.45
CA VAL A 117 16.12 -8.84 -0.89
C VAL A 117 14.93 -8.28 -1.64
N LEU A 118 15.22 -7.73 -2.81
CA LEU A 118 14.20 -7.32 -3.77
C LEU A 118 13.84 -8.50 -4.65
N ILE A 119 12.54 -8.77 -4.76
CA ILE A 119 11.96 -9.70 -5.72
C ILE A 119 11.19 -8.85 -6.72
N SER A 120 11.62 -8.88 -7.97
CA SER A 120 11.06 -8.06 -9.04
C SER A 120 10.38 -8.95 -10.07
N TYR A 121 9.14 -8.63 -10.41
CA TYR A 121 8.46 -9.22 -11.56
C TYR A 121 9.26 -8.90 -12.83
N PRO A 122 9.41 -9.85 -13.76
CA PRO A 122 10.16 -9.63 -14.99
C PRO A 122 9.37 -8.72 -15.95
N THR A 123 9.46 -7.41 -15.74
CA THR A 123 8.85 -6.40 -16.61
C THR A 123 9.65 -6.21 -17.89
N SER A 124 8.95 -5.92 -18.99
CA SER A 124 9.55 -5.46 -20.25
C SER A 124 9.12 -4.05 -20.57
N LEU A 125 9.87 -3.34 -21.41
CA LEU A 125 9.49 -2.01 -21.93
C LEU A 125 8.13 -2.05 -22.66
N GLU A 126 7.74 -3.21 -23.17
CA GLU A 126 6.44 -3.40 -23.80
C GLU A 126 5.26 -3.32 -22.84
N GLN A 127 5.50 -3.50 -21.55
CA GLN A 127 4.47 -3.43 -20.50
C GLN A 127 4.32 -2.03 -19.89
N GLU A 128 5.20 -1.09 -20.21
CA GLU A 128 5.10 0.28 -19.72
C GLU A 128 3.76 0.92 -20.10
N GLY A 129 3.04 1.48 -19.13
CA GLY A 129 1.71 2.08 -19.31
C GLY A 129 0.58 1.10 -19.60
N VAL A 130 0.83 -0.21 -19.59
CA VAL A 130 -0.22 -1.24 -19.63
C VAL A 130 -0.85 -1.36 -18.25
N PRO A 131 -2.19 -1.40 -18.13
CA PRO A 131 -2.86 -1.62 -16.85
C PRO A 131 -2.45 -2.95 -16.22
N ILE A 132 -2.31 -2.98 -14.89
CA ILE A 132 -1.80 -4.17 -14.19
C ILE A 132 -2.72 -5.39 -14.34
N HIS A 133 -4.03 -5.19 -14.55
CA HIS A 133 -4.97 -6.30 -14.79
C HIS A 133 -4.76 -7.00 -16.14
N GLU A 134 -4.06 -6.36 -17.08
CA GLU A 134 -3.65 -6.94 -18.37
C GLU A 134 -2.28 -7.64 -18.31
N ILE A 135 -1.61 -7.60 -17.16
CA ILE A 135 -0.30 -8.23 -16.98
C ILE A 135 -0.50 -9.68 -16.53
N PRO A 136 -0.02 -10.65 -17.31
CA PRO A 136 -0.15 -12.07 -16.95
C PRO A 136 0.64 -12.39 -15.69
N ASN A 137 0.32 -13.49 -15.04
CA ASN A 137 1.17 -14.04 -13.99
C ASN A 137 2.60 -14.26 -14.51
N PRO A 138 3.64 -14.09 -13.66
CA PRO A 138 5.01 -14.38 -14.08
C PRO A 138 5.17 -15.85 -14.44
N PRO A 139 6.21 -16.23 -15.21
CA PRO A 139 6.49 -17.64 -15.47
C PRO A 139 6.67 -18.45 -14.18
N GLU A 140 6.20 -19.70 -14.17
CA GLU A 140 6.29 -20.58 -12.99
C GLU A 140 7.74 -20.73 -12.48
N ALA A 141 8.70 -20.84 -13.38
CA ALA A 141 10.12 -20.90 -13.02
C ALA A 141 10.59 -19.65 -12.24
N TRP A 142 10.07 -18.48 -12.58
CA TRP A 142 10.34 -17.25 -11.83
C TRP A 142 9.71 -17.30 -10.43
N LEU A 143 8.48 -17.81 -10.32
CA LEU A 143 7.81 -17.97 -9.04
C LEU A 143 8.60 -18.89 -8.11
N ASP A 144 8.99 -20.07 -8.60
CA ASP A 144 9.74 -21.05 -7.80
C ASP A 144 11.11 -20.50 -7.36
N GLN A 145 11.85 -19.86 -8.26
CA GLN A 145 13.12 -19.21 -7.90
C GLN A 145 12.93 -18.08 -6.88
N SER A 146 11.88 -17.28 -7.03
CA SER A 146 11.58 -16.17 -6.13
C SER A 146 11.18 -16.66 -4.74
N LEU A 147 10.36 -17.71 -4.66
CA LEU A 147 9.95 -18.31 -3.40
C LEU A 147 11.11 -19.02 -2.70
N GLU A 148 11.99 -19.71 -3.43
CA GLU A 148 13.19 -20.33 -2.83
C GLU A 148 14.16 -19.27 -2.32
N LYS A 149 14.40 -18.21 -3.07
CA LYS A 149 15.21 -17.06 -2.63
C LYS A 149 14.64 -16.44 -1.33
N LEU A 150 13.32 -16.26 -1.27
CA LEU A 150 12.58 -15.75 -0.13
C LEU A 150 12.71 -16.70 1.08
N ALA A 151 12.45 -17.99 0.89
CA ALA A 151 12.54 -19.00 1.93
C ALA A 151 13.98 -19.15 2.47
N SER A 152 14.97 -19.12 1.60
CA SER A 152 16.39 -19.18 1.99
C SER A 152 16.79 -18.00 2.89
N ASN A 153 16.32 -16.78 2.57
CA ASN A 153 16.56 -15.60 3.40
C ASN A 153 15.93 -15.72 4.79
N TYR A 154 14.68 -16.14 4.87
CA TYR A 154 14.01 -16.35 6.18
C TYR A 154 14.65 -17.45 7.00
N ARG A 155 15.02 -18.59 6.38
CA ARG A 155 15.79 -19.65 7.07
C ARG A 155 17.11 -19.10 7.63
N GLY A 156 17.75 -18.17 6.93
CA GLY A 156 18.95 -17.47 7.42
C GLY A 156 18.68 -16.64 8.67
N LEU A 157 17.60 -15.85 8.67
CA LEU A 157 17.18 -15.01 9.81
C LEU A 157 16.78 -15.86 11.02
N PHE A 158 16.06 -16.96 10.82
CA PHE A 158 15.57 -17.81 11.90
C PHE A 158 16.68 -18.54 12.67
N ARG A 159 17.91 -18.61 12.14
CA ARG A 159 19.05 -19.22 12.82
C ARG A 159 19.37 -18.58 14.18
N ALA A 160 19.06 -17.30 14.33
CA ALA A 160 19.28 -16.59 15.59
C ALA A 160 18.27 -16.96 16.68
N ALA A 161 17.08 -17.41 16.31
CA ALA A 161 16.02 -17.78 17.24
C ALA A 161 16.28 -19.16 17.87
N ASP A 162 15.69 -19.40 19.04
CA ASP A 162 15.68 -20.72 19.66
C ASP A 162 14.97 -21.77 18.78
N ALA A 163 15.16 -23.05 19.09
CA ALA A 163 14.68 -24.15 18.26
C ALA A 163 13.15 -24.15 18.09
N ARG A 164 12.39 -23.82 19.15
CA ARG A 164 10.93 -23.82 19.12
C ARG A 164 10.36 -22.67 18.27
N VAL A 165 10.93 -21.49 18.44
CA VAL A 165 10.56 -20.30 17.63
C VAL A 165 10.89 -20.54 16.16
N ARG A 166 12.08 -21.10 15.89
CA ARG A 166 12.51 -21.43 14.53
C ARG A 166 11.60 -22.45 13.86
N GLU A 167 11.23 -23.52 14.54
CA GLU A 167 10.33 -24.55 14.00
C GLU A 167 8.97 -23.94 13.64
N ARG A 168 8.39 -23.15 14.54
CA ARG A 168 7.13 -22.45 14.28
C ARG A 168 7.24 -21.51 13.08
N ALA A 169 8.31 -20.72 13.00
CA ALA A 169 8.52 -19.78 11.89
C ALA A 169 8.67 -20.51 10.55
N LEU A 170 9.30 -21.68 10.51
CA LEU A 170 9.37 -22.52 9.30
C LEU A 170 8.00 -23.04 8.88
N MET A 171 7.20 -23.55 9.82
CA MET A 171 5.83 -24.00 9.52
C MET A 171 4.96 -22.85 8.99
N ASN A 172 5.05 -21.67 9.60
CA ASN A 172 4.33 -20.48 9.16
C ASN A 172 4.77 -20.02 7.75
N LEU A 173 6.06 -20.10 7.47
CA LEU A 173 6.61 -19.79 6.15
C LEU A 173 6.06 -20.74 5.07
N ASP A 174 6.06 -22.04 5.35
CA ASP A 174 5.55 -23.06 4.42
C ASP A 174 4.04 -22.86 4.14
N HIS A 175 3.25 -22.53 5.18
CA HIS A 175 1.83 -22.22 5.02
C HIS A 175 1.65 -20.96 4.14
N ALA A 176 2.37 -19.88 4.40
CA ALA A 176 2.28 -18.66 3.61
C ALA A 176 2.71 -18.86 2.16
N VAL A 177 3.76 -19.65 1.90
CA VAL A 177 4.18 -20.06 0.54
C VAL A 177 3.08 -20.86 -0.15
N THR A 178 2.39 -21.73 0.57
CA THR A 178 1.25 -22.51 0.05
C THR A 178 0.11 -21.59 -0.40
N VAL A 179 -0.22 -20.55 0.37
CA VAL A 179 -1.24 -19.55 -0.01
C VAL A 179 -0.82 -18.79 -1.27
N ILE A 180 0.43 -18.34 -1.36
CA ILE A 180 0.96 -17.64 -2.55
C ILE A 180 0.87 -18.52 -3.79
N LYS A 181 1.32 -19.79 -3.71
CA LYS A 181 1.27 -20.76 -4.83
C LYS A 181 -0.15 -21.12 -5.22
N GLY A 182 -1.02 -21.39 -4.25
CA GLY A 182 -2.42 -21.72 -4.48
C GLY A 182 -3.17 -20.59 -5.20
N ALA A 183 -2.90 -19.34 -4.84
CA ALA A 183 -3.43 -18.19 -5.55
C ALA A 183 -2.89 -18.09 -6.99
N TYR A 184 -1.58 -18.31 -7.20
CA TYR A 184 -0.95 -18.26 -8.51
C TYR A 184 -1.56 -19.28 -9.49
N TYR A 185 -1.65 -20.55 -9.11
CA TYR A 185 -2.15 -21.63 -9.99
C TYR A 185 -3.63 -21.52 -10.34
N SER A 186 -4.37 -20.67 -9.65
CA SER A 186 -5.81 -20.47 -9.84
C SER A 186 -6.18 -19.10 -10.42
N THR A 187 -5.19 -18.35 -10.90
CA THR A 187 -5.36 -17.03 -11.50
C THR A 187 -4.46 -16.89 -12.73
N GLU A 188 -4.78 -15.95 -13.62
CA GLU A 188 -4.06 -15.81 -14.90
C GLU A 188 -3.25 -14.50 -14.98
N ASN A 189 -3.57 -13.50 -14.15
CA ASN A 189 -2.95 -12.18 -14.16
C ASN A 189 -2.57 -11.72 -12.75
N VAL A 190 -1.66 -10.75 -12.69
CA VAL A 190 -1.11 -10.21 -11.44
C VAL A 190 -2.18 -9.61 -10.54
N SER A 191 -3.20 -8.96 -11.11
CA SER A 191 -4.30 -8.36 -10.34
C SER A 191 -5.11 -9.41 -9.59
N ASP A 192 -5.57 -10.44 -10.31
CA ASP A 192 -6.31 -11.56 -9.70
C ASP A 192 -5.46 -12.33 -8.69
N TRP A 193 -4.18 -12.56 -8.99
CA TRP A 193 -3.25 -13.22 -8.08
C TRP A 193 -3.09 -12.46 -6.77
N SER A 194 -2.79 -11.16 -6.85
CA SER A 194 -2.68 -10.28 -5.68
C SER A 194 -3.98 -10.24 -4.88
N THR A 195 -5.11 -10.02 -5.55
CA THR A 195 -6.45 -9.95 -4.95
C THR A 195 -6.79 -11.24 -4.22
N LYS A 196 -6.49 -12.40 -4.82
CA LYS A 196 -6.73 -13.70 -4.21
C LYS A 196 -5.85 -13.95 -2.98
N ILE A 197 -4.57 -13.53 -3.01
CA ILE A 197 -3.70 -13.62 -1.82
C ILE A 197 -4.29 -12.80 -0.67
N VAL A 198 -4.62 -11.52 -0.92
CA VAL A 198 -5.18 -10.63 0.10
C VAL A 198 -6.52 -11.18 0.62
N GLY A 199 -7.41 -11.60 -0.28
CA GLY A 199 -8.69 -12.20 0.09
C GLY A 199 -8.54 -13.51 0.87
N SER A 200 -7.54 -14.34 0.53
CA SER A 200 -7.25 -15.55 1.30
C SER A 200 -6.81 -15.22 2.72
N ILE A 201 -5.89 -14.27 2.91
CA ILE A 201 -5.44 -13.82 4.23
C ILE A 201 -6.61 -13.26 5.04
N VAL A 202 -7.36 -12.34 4.44
CA VAL A 202 -8.37 -11.55 5.16
C VAL A 202 -9.66 -12.33 5.41
N ASN A 203 -10.13 -13.09 4.41
CA ASN A 203 -11.44 -13.72 4.46
C ASN A 203 -11.41 -15.23 4.74
N LEU A 204 -10.40 -15.96 4.24
CA LEU A 204 -10.34 -17.40 4.46
C LEU A 204 -9.57 -17.75 5.74
N GLU A 205 -8.42 -17.12 5.96
CA GLU A 205 -7.59 -17.41 7.14
C GLU A 205 -8.09 -16.67 8.39
N ALA A 206 -8.33 -15.36 8.28
CA ALA A 206 -8.73 -14.52 9.42
C ALA A 206 -10.26 -14.37 9.59
N GLY A 207 -11.08 -14.75 8.62
CA GLY A 207 -12.53 -14.71 8.71
C GLY A 207 -13.13 -13.33 8.92
N LEU A 208 -12.53 -12.26 8.36
CA LEU A 208 -12.97 -10.89 8.66
C LEU A 208 -14.20 -10.42 7.88
N GLY A 209 -14.58 -11.11 6.80
CA GLY A 209 -15.74 -10.76 6.00
C GLY A 209 -15.62 -9.40 5.31
N VAL A 210 -14.49 -9.12 4.64
CA VAL A 210 -14.24 -7.87 3.94
C VAL A 210 -14.50 -8.05 2.45
N PRO A 211 -15.54 -7.43 1.86
CA PRO A 211 -15.73 -7.37 0.42
C PRO A 211 -14.52 -6.74 -0.28
N ILE A 212 -14.20 -7.26 -1.47
CA ILE A 212 -13.12 -6.73 -2.31
C ILE A 212 -13.73 -6.33 -3.65
N LEU A 213 -13.54 -5.06 -4.02
CA LEU A 213 -13.98 -4.49 -5.29
C LEU A 213 -12.76 -4.23 -6.19
N SER A 214 -12.63 -4.96 -7.30
CA SER A 214 -11.69 -4.64 -8.37
C SER A 214 -12.38 -3.72 -9.38
N HIS A 215 -11.76 -2.59 -9.71
CA HIS A 215 -12.33 -1.64 -10.66
C HIS A 215 -12.44 -2.22 -12.08
N SER A 216 -11.51 -3.10 -12.44
CA SER A 216 -11.46 -3.71 -13.78
C SER A 216 -12.31 -4.96 -13.94
N MET A 217 -13.24 -5.24 -13.00
CA MET A 217 -14.21 -6.32 -13.16
C MET A 217 -14.97 -6.16 -14.48
N ARG A 218 -15.07 -7.26 -15.22
CA ARG A 218 -15.80 -7.25 -16.49
C ARG A 218 -17.27 -6.88 -16.29
N GLY A 219 -17.78 -6.00 -17.16
CA GLY A 219 -19.20 -5.62 -17.19
C GLY A 219 -19.67 -4.72 -16.05
N THR A 220 -18.76 -4.07 -15.30
CA THR A 220 -19.15 -3.15 -14.22
C THR A 220 -18.75 -1.69 -14.45
N ARG A 221 -17.88 -1.40 -15.40
CA ARG A 221 -17.39 -0.03 -15.63
C ARG A 221 -18.50 0.94 -16.00
N HIS A 222 -19.52 0.49 -16.75
CA HIS A 222 -20.67 1.32 -17.11
C HIS A 222 -21.48 1.78 -15.89
N LEU A 223 -21.43 1.07 -14.78
CA LEU A 223 -22.12 1.44 -13.54
C LEU A 223 -21.61 2.77 -12.96
N PHE A 224 -20.37 3.13 -13.26
CA PHE A 224 -19.72 4.37 -12.79
C PHE A 224 -19.86 5.54 -13.75
N GLN A 225 -20.65 5.40 -14.83
CA GLN A 225 -20.82 6.42 -15.89
C GLN A 225 -21.18 7.79 -15.32
N THR A 226 -22.16 7.85 -14.45
CA THR A 226 -22.63 9.10 -13.83
C THR A 226 -21.51 9.87 -13.13
N GLY A 227 -20.57 9.16 -12.47
CA GLY A 227 -19.43 9.79 -11.81
C GLY A 227 -18.48 10.47 -12.79
N TYR A 228 -18.17 9.82 -13.91
CA TYR A 228 -17.35 10.39 -14.98
C TYR A 228 -18.02 11.59 -15.63
N GLU A 229 -19.30 11.45 -15.98
CA GLU A 229 -20.08 12.51 -16.62
C GLU A 229 -20.20 13.73 -15.71
N THR A 230 -20.49 13.54 -14.42
CA THR A 230 -20.57 14.63 -13.44
C THR A 230 -19.29 15.45 -13.40
N LEU A 231 -18.12 14.80 -13.42
CA LEU A 231 -16.82 15.48 -13.43
C LEU A 231 -16.51 16.14 -14.78
N LEU A 232 -17.09 15.67 -15.87
CA LEU A 232 -16.83 16.18 -17.22
C LEU A 232 -17.77 17.32 -17.61
N VAL A 233 -18.92 17.51 -16.94
CA VAL A 233 -19.76 18.71 -17.11
C VAL A 233 -18.88 19.94 -17.01
N ASP A 234 -18.88 20.81 -18.03
CA ASP A 234 -17.90 21.90 -18.16
C ASP A 234 -17.81 22.80 -16.91
N SER A 235 -18.95 23.18 -16.33
CA SER A 235 -18.99 23.98 -15.09
C SER A 235 -18.36 23.27 -13.90
N ASN A 236 -18.62 21.98 -13.75
CA ASN A 236 -18.08 21.18 -12.67
C ASN A 236 -16.57 20.96 -12.86
N ARG A 237 -16.16 20.65 -14.10
CA ARG A 237 -14.76 20.48 -14.47
C ARG A 237 -13.94 21.74 -14.16
N GLN A 238 -14.42 22.92 -14.54
CA GLN A 238 -13.77 24.19 -14.25
C GLN A 238 -13.68 24.46 -12.73
N ALA A 239 -14.77 24.29 -12.01
CA ALA A 239 -14.79 24.46 -10.55
C ALA A 239 -13.84 23.48 -9.83
N PHE A 240 -13.77 22.24 -10.31
CA PHE A 240 -12.84 21.21 -9.81
C PHE A 240 -11.38 21.63 -10.02
N ILE A 241 -11.01 22.06 -11.24
CA ILE A 241 -9.67 22.54 -11.59
C ILE A 241 -9.26 23.71 -10.69
N GLU A 242 -10.11 24.75 -10.62
CA GLU A 242 -9.81 25.95 -9.84
C GLU A 242 -9.63 25.65 -8.34
N ALA A 243 -10.49 24.81 -7.77
CA ALA A 243 -10.41 24.46 -6.35
C ALA A 243 -9.18 23.59 -6.05
N SER A 244 -8.85 22.64 -6.94
CA SER A 244 -7.63 21.81 -6.84
C SER A 244 -6.37 22.68 -6.90
N ASN A 245 -6.29 23.61 -7.87
CA ASN A 245 -5.13 24.49 -8.03
C ASN A 245 -4.96 25.42 -6.82
N ARG A 246 -6.04 26.03 -6.31
CA ARG A 246 -5.98 26.82 -5.07
C ARG A 246 -5.54 26.00 -3.84
N ALA A 247 -5.90 24.73 -3.79
CA ALA A 247 -5.45 23.86 -2.72
C ALA A 247 -3.97 23.50 -2.85
N ALA A 248 -3.49 23.22 -4.07
CA ALA A 248 -2.08 22.97 -4.35
C ALA A 248 -1.20 24.18 -3.96
N GLU A 249 -1.62 25.40 -4.30
CA GLU A 249 -0.93 26.64 -3.90
C GLU A 249 -0.81 26.78 -2.37
N LYS A 250 -1.86 26.41 -1.63
CA LYS A 250 -1.81 26.43 -0.16
C LYS A 250 -0.85 25.38 0.42
N VAL A 251 -0.80 24.18 -0.19
CA VAL A 251 0.14 23.13 0.19
C VAL A 251 1.58 23.61 -0.03
N GLU A 252 1.86 24.22 -1.18
CA GLU A 252 3.19 24.80 -1.47
C GLU A 252 3.55 25.94 -0.52
N ALA A 253 2.62 26.86 -0.28
CA ALA A 253 2.81 27.97 0.66
C ALA A 253 3.10 27.49 2.09
N SER A 254 2.64 26.28 2.45
CA SER A 254 2.93 25.63 3.73
C SER A 254 4.25 24.85 3.74
N GLY A 255 5.04 24.91 2.65
CA GLY A 255 6.34 24.24 2.54
C GLY A 255 6.28 22.75 2.13
N PHE A 256 5.11 22.26 1.70
CA PHE A 256 4.95 20.87 1.24
C PHE A 256 4.80 20.80 -0.29
N LYS A 257 5.14 19.65 -0.85
CA LYS A 257 4.92 19.38 -2.27
C LYS A 257 3.47 18.94 -2.51
N PRO A 258 2.73 19.55 -3.45
CA PRO A 258 1.41 19.08 -3.87
C PRO A 258 1.44 17.64 -4.39
N GLY A 259 0.39 16.90 -4.12
CA GLY A 259 0.31 15.48 -4.48
C GLY A 259 0.09 15.22 -5.96
N THR A 260 -0.68 16.08 -6.61
CA THR A 260 -1.05 15.93 -8.02
C THR A 260 -0.53 17.06 -8.91
N GLY A 261 -0.19 18.20 -8.33
CA GLY A 261 0.24 19.39 -9.03
C GLY A 261 -0.90 20.14 -9.75
N PRO A 262 -0.60 21.28 -10.42
CA PRO A 262 -1.61 22.12 -11.05
C PRO A 262 -2.29 21.41 -12.23
N ARG A 263 -3.58 21.67 -12.42
CA ARG A 263 -4.40 21.20 -13.53
C ARG A 263 -4.52 22.28 -14.59
N GLY A 264 -4.29 21.90 -15.85
CA GLY A 264 -4.54 22.77 -17.02
C GLY A 264 -6.01 22.84 -17.40
N GLU A 265 -6.35 23.80 -18.27
CA GLU A 265 -7.70 23.94 -18.82
C GLU A 265 -8.13 22.74 -19.69
N ASP A 266 -7.17 21.97 -20.16
CA ASP A 266 -7.37 20.74 -20.93
C ASP A 266 -7.52 19.48 -20.08
N TYR A 267 -7.60 19.60 -18.76
CA TYR A 267 -7.74 18.48 -17.85
C TYR A 267 -8.99 17.63 -18.15
N VAL A 268 -8.78 16.29 -18.19
CA VAL A 268 -9.81 15.25 -18.30
C VAL A 268 -9.71 14.33 -17.08
N PRO A 269 -10.83 14.01 -16.38
CA PRO A 269 -10.80 13.25 -15.13
C PRO A 269 -10.57 11.73 -15.31
N PHE A 270 -10.23 11.27 -16.49
CA PHE A 270 -10.01 9.86 -16.81
C PHE A 270 -8.97 9.67 -17.92
N PHE A 271 -8.48 8.45 -18.03
CA PHE A 271 -7.70 7.96 -19.16
C PHE A 271 -8.58 7.09 -20.05
N TYR A 272 -8.28 7.03 -21.33
CA TYR A 272 -8.84 6.04 -22.25
C TYR A 272 -7.90 4.86 -22.41
N GLU A 273 -8.42 3.66 -22.51
CA GLU A 273 -7.64 2.46 -22.75
C GLU A 273 -7.60 2.14 -24.26
N CYS A 274 -6.40 2.08 -24.85
CA CYS A 274 -6.22 1.85 -26.27
C CYS A 274 -6.80 0.50 -26.71
N GLN A 275 -7.69 0.52 -27.72
CA GLN A 275 -8.36 -0.68 -28.23
C GLN A 275 -7.59 -1.38 -29.36
N THR A 276 -6.47 -0.80 -29.83
CA THR A 276 -5.66 -1.41 -30.90
C THR A 276 -5.09 -2.75 -30.42
N PRO A 277 -5.28 -3.84 -31.16
CA PRO A 277 -4.67 -5.13 -30.86
C PRO A 277 -3.15 -5.00 -30.61
N GLY A 278 -2.64 -5.64 -29.57
CA GLY A 278 -1.23 -5.58 -29.17
C GLY A 278 -0.85 -4.39 -28.27
N CYS A 279 -1.71 -3.39 -28.10
CA CYS A 279 -1.49 -2.33 -27.10
C CYS A 279 -1.87 -2.73 -25.67
N ARG A 280 -2.60 -3.84 -25.50
CA ARG A 280 -2.99 -4.37 -24.19
C ARG A 280 -3.64 -3.31 -23.31
N ARG A 281 -4.66 -2.65 -23.85
CA ARG A 281 -5.41 -1.59 -23.14
C ARG A 281 -4.53 -0.50 -22.50
N ARG A 282 -3.40 -0.17 -23.14
CA ARG A 282 -2.50 0.88 -22.67
C ARG A 282 -3.24 2.19 -22.45
N ARG A 283 -2.97 2.85 -21.35
CA ARG A 283 -3.62 4.12 -20.99
C ARG A 283 -3.21 5.24 -21.96
N VAL A 284 -4.20 5.96 -22.46
CA VAL A 284 -4.08 7.12 -23.33
C VAL A 284 -4.52 8.35 -22.54
N GLU A 285 -3.64 9.32 -22.41
CA GLU A 285 -4.01 10.60 -21.84
C GLU A 285 -4.84 11.39 -22.83
N LEU A 286 -5.96 11.96 -22.36
CA LEU A 286 -6.87 12.77 -23.13
C LEU A 286 -6.77 14.22 -22.71
N SER A 287 -6.99 15.13 -23.69
CA SER A 287 -7.11 16.57 -23.47
C SER A 287 -8.51 17.04 -23.85
N TYR A 288 -9.10 17.88 -22.98
CA TYR A 288 -10.41 18.52 -23.22
C TYR A 288 -10.26 19.70 -24.16
N ARG A 289 -11.21 19.84 -25.08
CA ARG A 289 -11.28 20.94 -26.06
C ARG A 289 -12.70 21.44 -26.21
N ARG A 290 -12.86 22.76 -26.19
CA ARG A 290 -14.13 23.44 -26.46
C ARG A 290 -13.86 24.74 -27.18
N ALA A 291 -14.53 24.96 -28.32
CA ALA A 291 -14.45 26.24 -29.03
C ALA A 291 -15.21 27.32 -28.23
N PRO A 292 -14.74 28.58 -28.23
CA PRO A 292 -15.46 29.67 -27.58
C PRO A 292 -16.89 29.77 -28.10
N GLY A 293 -17.89 29.80 -27.20
CA GLY A 293 -19.31 29.89 -27.53
C GLY A 293 -19.96 28.59 -28.03
N SER A 294 -19.22 27.48 -28.17
CA SER A 294 -19.80 26.20 -28.56
C SER A 294 -20.57 25.57 -27.39
N THR A 295 -21.68 24.89 -27.71
CA THR A 295 -22.39 23.98 -26.79
C THR A 295 -21.74 22.62 -26.70
N ASP A 296 -20.87 22.28 -27.67
CA ASP A 296 -20.21 21.01 -27.79
C ASP A 296 -18.75 21.11 -27.35
N ALA A 297 -18.27 20.03 -26.77
CA ALA A 297 -16.89 19.82 -26.39
C ALA A 297 -16.40 18.47 -26.91
N SER A 298 -15.09 18.27 -26.90
CA SER A 298 -14.48 16.96 -27.17
C SER A 298 -13.37 16.66 -26.21
N VAL A 299 -13.09 15.37 -26.05
CA VAL A 299 -11.87 14.85 -25.42
C VAL A 299 -11.12 14.01 -26.44
N GLY A 300 -9.81 14.21 -26.53
CA GLY A 300 -9.01 13.46 -27.50
C GLY A 300 -7.57 13.29 -27.09
N GLY A 301 -6.96 12.23 -27.62
CA GLY A 301 -5.57 11.89 -27.32
C GLY A 301 -4.98 10.91 -28.33
N ARG A 302 -3.68 10.67 -28.20
CA ARG A 302 -2.95 9.74 -29.05
C ARG A 302 -2.31 8.64 -28.22
N CYS A 303 -2.50 7.39 -28.62
CA CYS A 303 -1.82 6.28 -27.96
C CYS A 303 -0.30 6.43 -28.08
N PRO A 304 0.45 6.40 -26.98
CA PRO A 304 1.91 6.60 -27.01
C PRO A 304 2.65 5.45 -27.69
N ARG A 305 2.00 4.28 -27.86
CA ARG A 305 2.62 3.11 -28.48
C ARG A 305 2.32 2.98 -29.98
N CYS A 306 1.04 2.91 -30.35
CA CYS A 306 0.65 2.65 -31.74
C CYS A 306 0.38 3.92 -32.55
N GLY A 307 0.27 5.07 -31.88
CA GLY A 307 -0.03 6.35 -32.53
C GLY A 307 -1.50 6.53 -32.92
N GLU A 308 -2.39 5.59 -32.61
CA GLU A 308 -3.82 5.70 -32.85
C GLU A 308 -4.39 6.94 -32.16
N VAL A 309 -5.25 7.64 -32.85
CA VAL A 309 -5.86 8.90 -32.38
C VAL A 309 -7.31 8.60 -32.01
N TYR A 310 -7.67 9.02 -30.81
CA TYR A 310 -9.02 8.93 -30.28
C TYR A 310 -9.59 10.33 -30.11
N GLU A 311 -10.83 10.53 -30.47
CA GLU A 311 -11.57 11.78 -30.27
C GLU A 311 -13.05 11.46 -30.06
N PHE A 312 -13.63 12.02 -29.00
CA PHE A 312 -15.01 11.80 -28.59
C PHE A 312 -15.67 13.13 -28.31
N SER A 313 -16.79 13.39 -28.98
CA SER A 313 -17.55 14.65 -28.88
C SER A 313 -18.82 14.46 -28.08
N PHE A 314 -19.20 15.46 -27.30
CA PHE A 314 -20.38 15.44 -26.44
C PHE A 314 -20.85 16.88 -26.15
N ALA A 315 -22.09 17.01 -25.66
CA ALA A 315 -22.60 18.30 -25.18
C ALA A 315 -21.90 18.72 -23.88
N ALA A 316 -21.27 19.88 -23.83
CA ALA A 316 -20.44 20.32 -22.69
C ALA A 316 -21.20 20.44 -21.36
N GLY A 317 -22.52 20.71 -21.42
CA GLY A 317 -23.39 20.81 -20.23
C GLY A 317 -24.02 19.49 -19.78
N SER A 318 -24.00 18.46 -20.64
CA SER A 318 -24.57 17.13 -20.37
C SER A 318 -23.82 16.07 -21.18
N PRO A 319 -22.56 15.78 -20.81
CA PRO A 319 -21.75 14.77 -21.48
C PRO A 319 -22.43 13.40 -21.40
N ASP A 320 -22.40 12.67 -22.53
CA ASP A 320 -22.79 11.27 -22.61
C ASP A 320 -21.56 10.44 -22.95
N LEU A 321 -21.17 9.54 -22.04
CA LEU A 321 -20.01 8.67 -22.16
C LEU A 321 -20.37 7.21 -22.39
N SER A 322 -21.63 6.89 -22.67
CA SER A 322 -22.15 5.52 -22.82
C SER A 322 -21.34 4.66 -23.80
N ASP A 323 -20.86 5.28 -24.90
CA ASP A 323 -20.08 4.57 -25.93
C ASP A 323 -18.65 4.23 -25.50
N ILE A 324 -18.09 4.91 -24.49
CA ILE A 324 -16.69 4.77 -24.10
C ILE A 324 -16.47 4.38 -22.64
N VAL A 325 -17.52 4.39 -21.81
CA VAL A 325 -17.39 4.16 -20.37
C VAL A 325 -16.78 2.80 -20.03
N GLY A 326 -16.93 1.79 -20.88
CA GLY A 326 -16.28 0.49 -20.76
C GLY A 326 -14.76 0.51 -20.93
N ASP A 327 -14.24 1.58 -21.53
CA ASP A 327 -12.84 1.72 -21.94
C ASP A 327 -12.14 2.92 -21.30
N ILE A 328 -12.77 3.56 -20.31
CA ILE A 328 -12.14 4.63 -19.54
C ILE A 328 -11.83 4.17 -18.10
N THR A 329 -10.81 4.78 -17.53
CA THR A 329 -10.36 4.51 -16.16
C THR A 329 -10.05 5.81 -15.43
N PRO A 330 -10.33 5.90 -14.12
CA PRO A 330 -10.17 7.14 -13.37
C PRO A 330 -8.70 7.57 -13.26
N ARG A 331 -8.50 8.86 -13.04
CA ARG A 331 -7.25 9.39 -12.49
C ARG A 331 -7.25 9.25 -10.97
N VAL A 332 -6.10 9.42 -10.35
CA VAL A 332 -5.94 9.35 -8.90
C VAL A 332 -6.82 10.36 -8.16
N ASP A 333 -7.06 11.51 -8.74
CA ASP A 333 -7.82 12.62 -8.18
C ASP A 333 -9.34 12.55 -8.46
N SER A 334 -9.76 11.78 -9.44
CA SER A 334 -11.18 11.60 -9.79
C SER A 334 -11.78 10.30 -9.22
N ARG A 335 -10.93 9.31 -8.91
CA ARG A 335 -11.36 7.97 -8.53
C ARG A 335 -12.42 7.95 -7.43
N GLN A 336 -12.22 8.72 -6.37
CA GLN A 336 -13.15 8.73 -5.24
C GLN A 336 -14.54 9.20 -5.66
N VAL A 337 -14.63 10.32 -6.37
CA VAL A 337 -15.89 10.87 -6.87
C VAL A 337 -16.63 9.88 -7.78
N ILE A 338 -15.88 9.17 -8.62
CA ILE A 338 -16.43 8.17 -9.53
C ILE A 338 -17.00 6.97 -8.76
N VAL A 339 -16.30 6.46 -7.77
CA VAL A 339 -16.76 5.34 -6.93
C VAL A 339 -17.95 5.76 -6.06
N ASP A 340 -17.91 6.97 -5.51
CA ASP A 340 -18.99 7.53 -4.67
C ASP A 340 -20.30 7.73 -5.44
N SER A 341 -20.27 7.77 -6.78
CA SER A 341 -21.50 7.85 -7.59
C SER A 341 -22.37 6.59 -7.52
N VAL A 342 -21.80 5.47 -7.07
CA VAL A 342 -22.51 4.18 -6.95
C VAL A 342 -22.55 3.69 -5.50
N LEU A 343 -21.48 3.88 -4.77
CA LEU A 343 -21.30 3.37 -3.40
C LEU A 343 -21.37 4.52 -2.38
N PRO A 344 -22.13 4.37 -1.28
CA PRO A 344 -22.14 5.35 -0.19
C PRO A 344 -20.88 5.23 0.66
N ILE A 345 -19.75 5.77 0.16
CA ILE A 345 -18.47 5.74 0.88
C ILE A 345 -18.49 6.79 1.99
N LEU A 346 -18.46 6.36 3.24
CA LEU A 346 -18.53 7.23 4.42
C LEU A 346 -17.14 7.66 4.89
N ALA A 347 -16.18 6.76 4.79
CA ALA A 347 -14.79 7.06 5.11
C ALA A 347 -13.84 6.34 4.16
N HIS A 348 -12.74 7.02 3.85
CA HIS A 348 -11.59 6.46 3.15
C HIS A 348 -10.36 6.45 4.07
N VAL A 349 -9.77 5.27 4.26
CA VAL A 349 -8.55 5.10 5.04
C VAL A 349 -7.35 5.08 4.10
N GLY A 350 -6.47 6.06 4.24
CA GLY A 350 -5.30 6.24 3.39
C GLY A 350 -3.98 6.40 4.14
N GLY A 351 -2.91 6.38 3.38
CA GLY A 351 -1.55 6.61 3.85
C GLY A 351 -1.03 8.02 3.53
N PRO A 352 0.27 8.31 3.76
CA PRO A 352 0.85 9.63 3.51
C PRO A 352 0.80 10.05 2.04
N GLY A 353 1.05 9.16 1.10
CA GLY A 353 0.93 9.46 -0.33
C GLY A 353 -0.49 9.88 -0.69
N GLU A 354 -1.48 9.16 -0.15
CA GLU A 354 -2.90 9.50 -0.34
C GLU A 354 -3.25 10.83 0.35
N THR A 355 -2.72 11.10 1.55
CA THR A 355 -2.92 12.39 2.23
C THR A 355 -2.49 13.57 1.34
N SER A 356 -1.39 13.41 0.61
CA SER A 356 -0.88 14.47 -0.27
C SER A 356 -1.89 14.85 -1.35
N TYR A 357 -2.39 13.90 -2.13
CA TYR A 357 -3.34 14.25 -3.19
C TYR A 357 -4.77 14.50 -2.69
N TYR A 358 -5.21 13.88 -1.58
CA TYR A 358 -6.53 14.17 -1.00
C TYR A 358 -6.63 15.59 -0.43
N SER A 359 -5.51 16.22 -0.06
CA SER A 359 -5.50 17.64 0.32
C SER A 359 -5.96 18.57 -0.82
N GLU A 360 -5.84 18.13 -2.06
CA GLU A 360 -6.29 18.84 -3.25
C GLU A 360 -7.69 18.37 -3.71
N VAL A 361 -7.94 17.05 -3.66
CA VAL A 361 -9.19 16.44 -4.14
C VAL A 361 -10.39 16.79 -3.25
N ILE A 362 -10.24 16.81 -1.93
CA ILE A 362 -11.34 17.13 -1.01
C ILE A 362 -11.92 18.53 -1.28
N PRO A 363 -11.12 19.61 -1.37
CA PRO A 363 -11.63 20.93 -1.75
C PRO A 363 -12.26 20.95 -3.14
N ALA A 364 -11.71 20.22 -4.09
CA ALA A 364 -12.22 20.16 -5.46
C ALA A 364 -13.60 19.47 -5.55
N ALA A 365 -13.78 18.33 -4.89
CA ALA A 365 -15.08 17.64 -4.82
C ALA A 365 -16.16 18.50 -4.13
N ARG A 366 -15.79 19.19 -3.04
CA ARG A 366 -16.69 20.11 -2.34
C ARG A 366 -17.12 21.30 -3.21
N ALA A 367 -16.23 21.80 -4.07
CA ALA A 367 -16.53 22.93 -4.96
C ALA A 367 -17.63 22.60 -5.98
N ILE A 368 -17.80 21.32 -6.32
CA ILE A 368 -18.86 20.85 -7.22
C ILE A 368 -20.07 20.26 -6.46
N GLY A 369 -20.11 20.47 -5.13
CA GLY A 369 -21.26 20.10 -4.30
C GLY A 369 -21.42 18.61 -4.02
N LEU A 370 -20.41 17.78 -4.33
CA LEU A 370 -20.49 16.35 -4.10
C LEU A 370 -20.22 15.98 -2.62
N PRO A 371 -20.91 14.96 -2.08
CA PRO A 371 -20.50 14.37 -0.82
C PRO A 371 -19.10 13.79 -0.98
N PHE A 372 -18.29 13.92 0.06
CA PHE A 372 -16.95 13.34 0.07
C PHE A 372 -16.72 12.62 1.38
N PRO A 373 -16.11 11.41 1.37
CA PRO A 373 -15.88 10.61 2.56
C PRO A 373 -14.96 11.33 3.55
N VAL A 374 -15.07 10.95 4.82
CA VAL A 374 -14.10 11.34 5.83
C VAL A 374 -12.75 10.67 5.50
N PHE A 375 -11.71 11.47 5.31
CA PHE A 375 -10.37 10.94 5.08
C PHE A 375 -9.68 10.66 6.42
N LEU A 376 -9.29 9.40 6.64
CA LEU A 376 -8.62 8.95 7.85
C LEU A 376 -7.25 8.37 7.53
N ARG A 377 -6.27 8.66 8.37
CA ARG A 377 -4.93 8.08 8.22
C ARG A 377 -4.79 6.86 9.11
N TYR A 378 -4.31 5.75 8.53
CA TYR A 378 -3.96 4.57 9.32
C TYR A 378 -2.72 4.83 10.19
N THR A 379 -2.64 4.13 11.32
CA THR A 379 -1.52 4.19 12.25
C THR A 379 -0.28 3.53 11.65
N ARG A 380 0.89 4.14 11.83
CA ARG A 380 2.17 3.55 11.42
C ARG A 380 2.52 2.38 12.34
N LEU A 381 2.88 1.26 11.75
CA LEU A 381 3.27 0.07 12.47
C LEU A 381 4.79 -0.10 12.43
N PHE A 382 5.39 -0.17 13.62
CA PHE A 382 6.73 -0.67 13.84
C PHE A 382 6.64 -1.97 14.63
N TYR A 383 7.40 -2.97 14.24
CA TYR A 383 7.37 -4.26 14.90
C TYR A 383 8.77 -4.85 15.05
N ASN A 384 8.94 -5.62 16.10
CA ASN A 384 10.15 -6.38 16.36
C ASN A 384 9.89 -7.89 16.21
N THR A 385 10.85 -8.61 15.65
CA THR A 385 10.77 -10.06 15.46
C THR A 385 11.67 -10.76 16.49
N PRO A 386 11.40 -12.03 16.86
CA PRO A 386 12.21 -12.76 17.85
C PRO A 386 13.69 -12.78 17.51
N TRP A 387 14.04 -12.97 16.25
CA TRP A 387 15.46 -12.98 15.82
C TRP A 387 16.09 -11.60 15.90
N ASN A 388 15.35 -10.52 15.67
CA ASN A 388 15.89 -9.16 15.84
C ASN A 388 16.17 -8.83 17.30
N GLU A 389 15.36 -9.32 18.24
CA GLU A 389 15.62 -9.18 19.67
C GLU A 389 16.93 -9.84 20.08
N VAL A 390 17.18 -11.05 19.56
CA VAL A 390 18.45 -11.74 19.83
C VAL A 390 19.64 -10.94 19.31
N TYR A 391 19.54 -10.38 18.09
CA TYR A 391 20.61 -9.54 17.55
C TYR A 391 20.78 -8.24 18.33
N ALA A 392 19.69 -7.53 18.63
CA ALA A 392 19.73 -6.28 19.41
C ALA A 392 20.32 -6.51 20.81
N GLY A 393 19.90 -7.58 21.51
CA GLY A 393 20.43 -7.96 22.81
C GLY A 393 21.93 -8.28 22.76
N GLY A 394 22.37 -9.00 21.74
CA GLY A 394 23.78 -9.30 21.51
C GLY A 394 24.63 -8.04 21.27
N LEU A 395 24.13 -7.07 20.48
CA LEU A 395 24.82 -5.79 20.23
C LEU A 395 24.93 -4.96 21.51
N LYS A 396 23.86 -4.87 22.31
CA LYS A 396 23.89 -4.16 23.61
C LYS A 396 24.92 -4.76 24.57
N GLN A 397 25.01 -6.08 24.65
CA GLN A 397 26.02 -6.75 25.48
C GLN A 397 27.47 -6.44 25.07
N MET A 398 27.68 -6.16 23.79
CA MET A 398 28.98 -5.77 23.24
C MET A 398 29.24 -4.25 23.27
N GLY A 399 28.31 -3.46 23.83
CA GLY A 399 28.43 -2.01 23.92
C GLY A 399 28.02 -1.24 22.65
N TYR A 400 27.48 -1.94 21.65
CA TYR A 400 26.96 -1.29 20.45
C TYR A 400 25.55 -0.76 20.64
N ARG A 401 25.23 0.33 19.96
CA ARG A 401 23.91 0.94 19.98
C ARG A 401 22.88 0.09 19.23
N SER A 402 21.70 -0.03 19.78
CA SER A 402 20.52 -0.54 19.05
C SER A 402 19.61 0.62 18.68
N LEU A 403 18.85 0.47 17.58
CA LEU A 403 17.97 1.53 17.07
C LEU A 403 16.84 1.90 18.05
N ALA A 404 16.35 0.94 18.85
CA ALA A 404 15.31 1.18 19.86
C ALA A 404 15.93 1.84 21.11
N ASP A 405 16.29 3.11 20.99
CA ASP A 405 16.77 3.93 22.11
C ASP A 405 15.80 5.09 22.42
N GLU A 406 16.02 5.75 23.55
CA GLU A 406 15.15 6.85 24.02
C GLU A 406 15.07 8.00 23.01
N ARG A 407 16.15 8.31 22.29
CA ARG A 407 16.18 9.40 21.30
C ARG A 407 15.22 9.18 20.15
N LEU A 408 15.13 7.94 19.64
CA LEU A 408 14.17 7.60 18.58
C LEU A 408 12.74 7.71 19.09
N PHE A 409 12.46 7.20 20.29
CA PHE A 409 11.11 7.29 20.87
C PHE A 409 10.71 8.73 21.20
N ASP A 410 11.63 9.58 21.64
CA ASP A 410 11.36 11.00 21.87
C ASP A 410 11.07 11.74 20.55
N ALA A 411 11.85 11.46 19.51
CA ALA A 411 11.60 12.01 18.17
C ALA A 411 10.23 11.57 17.60
N LEU A 412 9.87 10.28 17.78
CA LEU A 412 8.56 9.75 17.39
C LEU A 412 7.42 10.40 18.19
N ARG A 413 7.62 10.66 19.49
CA ARG A 413 6.65 11.37 20.34
C ARG A 413 6.46 12.80 19.84
N GLY A 414 7.54 13.54 19.60
CA GLY A 414 7.50 14.89 19.04
C GLY A 414 6.74 14.95 17.70
N TRP A 415 6.93 13.94 16.85
CA TRP A 415 6.18 13.85 15.59
C TRP A 415 4.67 13.64 15.81
N VAL A 416 4.29 12.81 16.78
CA VAL A 416 2.87 12.60 17.14
C VAL A 416 2.24 13.89 17.72
N GLU A 417 2.96 14.59 18.61
CA GLU A 417 2.50 15.83 19.23
C GLU A 417 2.32 16.94 18.19
N ALA A 418 3.30 17.18 17.34
CA ALA A 418 3.24 18.15 16.26
C ALA A 418 2.08 17.86 15.28
N ARG A 419 1.88 16.60 14.94
CA ARG A 419 0.77 16.19 14.08
C ARG A 419 -0.60 16.47 14.72
N ASN A 420 -0.77 16.11 15.99
CA ASN A 420 -2.02 16.32 16.71
C ASN A 420 -2.30 17.81 16.93
N GLY A 421 -1.25 18.62 17.09
CA GLY A 421 -1.33 20.07 17.19
C GLY A 421 -1.52 20.80 15.85
N GLY A 422 -1.44 20.09 14.71
CA GLY A 422 -1.49 20.71 13.39
C GLY A 422 -0.31 21.66 13.14
N ASP A 423 0.86 21.37 13.71
CA ASP A 423 2.09 22.17 13.60
C ASP A 423 3.01 21.65 12.48
N PRO A 424 3.01 22.27 11.28
CA PRO A 424 3.87 21.86 10.17
C PRO A 424 5.36 22.01 10.48
N GLY A 425 5.77 23.02 11.23
CA GLY A 425 7.16 23.25 11.61
C GLY A 425 7.66 22.13 12.53
N GLY A 426 6.92 21.82 13.58
CA GLY A 426 7.21 20.72 14.50
C GLY A 426 7.23 19.35 13.79
N LEU A 427 6.37 19.13 12.79
CA LEU A 427 6.41 17.91 11.96
C LEU A 427 7.73 17.78 11.19
N MET A 428 8.22 18.87 10.59
CA MET A 428 9.49 18.87 9.87
C MET A 428 10.68 18.64 10.81
N GLU A 429 10.69 19.30 11.96
CA GLU A 429 11.73 19.13 12.98
C GLU A 429 11.76 17.68 13.50
N ALA A 430 10.62 17.13 13.85
CA ALA A 430 10.51 15.74 14.30
C ALA A 430 10.95 14.74 13.21
N HIS A 431 10.60 15.00 11.95
CA HIS A 431 11.06 14.17 10.83
C HIS A 431 12.58 14.18 10.69
N VAL A 432 13.20 15.36 10.79
CA VAL A 432 14.67 15.51 10.78
C VAL A 432 15.30 14.78 11.96
N ALA A 433 14.72 14.88 13.16
CA ALA A 433 15.19 14.20 14.35
C ALA A 433 15.13 12.67 14.22
N ILE A 434 14.02 12.12 13.72
CA ILE A 434 13.87 10.68 13.44
C ILE A 434 14.93 10.23 12.44
N ARG A 435 15.08 10.96 11.34
CA ARG A 435 16.07 10.67 10.31
C ARG A 435 17.48 10.67 10.87
N SER A 436 17.84 11.69 11.64
CA SER A 436 19.16 11.81 12.27
C SER A 436 19.45 10.65 13.24
N CYS A 437 18.44 10.18 14.01
CA CYS A 437 18.59 9.02 14.88
C CYS A 437 18.92 7.75 14.10
N VAL A 438 18.26 7.54 12.95
CA VAL A 438 18.47 6.36 12.11
C VAL A 438 19.83 6.44 11.41
N GLU A 439 20.16 7.60 10.83
CA GLU A 439 21.41 7.80 10.11
C GLU A 439 22.64 7.68 11.03
N SER A 440 22.58 8.24 12.24
CA SER A 440 23.69 8.10 13.18
C SER A 440 23.86 6.67 13.69
N ALA A 441 22.77 5.93 13.90
CA ALA A 441 22.88 4.53 14.29
C ALA A 441 23.42 3.65 13.13
N ASP A 442 23.03 3.93 11.88
CA ASP A 442 23.57 3.23 10.69
C ASP A 442 25.07 3.50 10.55
N LEU A 443 25.50 4.76 10.72
CA LEU A 443 26.90 5.14 10.60
C LEU A 443 27.76 4.49 11.70
N GLU A 444 27.38 4.61 12.97
CA GLU A 444 28.10 4.01 14.10
C GLU A 444 28.28 2.49 13.93
N LEU A 445 27.24 1.79 13.45
CA LEU A 445 27.34 0.35 13.24
C LEU A 445 28.15 -0.04 12.01
N ARG A 446 28.18 0.80 10.96
CA ARG A 446 29.06 0.59 9.79
C ARG A 446 30.51 0.77 10.16
N ASP A 447 30.83 1.82 10.89
CA ASP A 447 32.19 2.08 11.37
C ASP A 447 32.67 0.91 12.25
N ALA A 448 31.79 0.40 13.12
CA ALA A 448 32.09 -0.79 13.92
C ALA A 448 32.33 -2.05 13.05
N LEU A 449 31.51 -2.26 12.02
CA LEU A 449 31.67 -3.38 11.08
C LEU A 449 32.97 -3.30 10.30
N ASP A 450 33.33 -2.11 9.82
CA ASP A 450 34.58 -1.86 9.11
C ASP A 450 35.80 -2.09 10.02
N GLY A 451 35.73 -1.66 11.29
CA GLY A 451 36.75 -1.95 12.29
C GLY A 451 36.92 -3.46 12.53
N LEU A 452 35.82 -4.18 12.75
CA LEU A 452 35.85 -5.64 12.93
C LEU A 452 36.44 -6.37 11.70
N ASN A 453 36.09 -5.94 10.48
CA ASN A 453 36.62 -6.52 9.26
C ASN A 453 38.14 -6.24 9.12
N ALA A 454 38.60 -5.05 9.49
CA ALA A 454 40.02 -4.71 9.47
C ALA A 454 40.83 -5.56 10.46
N GLU A 455 40.27 -5.83 11.66
CA GLU A 455 40.87 -6.73 12.64
C GLU A 455 40.95 -8.18 12.13
N ILE A 456 39.86 -8.68 11.54
CA ILE A 456 39.82 -10.01 10.91
C ILE A 456 40.88 -10.15 9.84
N GLU A 457 41.05 -9.16 8.97
CA GLU A 457 42.09 -9.15 7.95
C GLU A 457 43.51 -9.06 8.58
N GLY A 458 43.67 -8.33 9.68
CA GLY A 458 44.87 -8.31 10.47
C GLY A 458 45.26 -9.69 11.00
N ILE A 459 44.30 -10.43 11.56
CA ILE A 459 44.51 -11.80 12.04
C ILE A 459 44.84 -12.77 10.90
N LYS A 460 44.16 -12.68 9.77
CA LYS A 460 44.45 -13.50 8.57
C LYS A 460 45.90 -13.37 8.13
N ARG A 461 46.45 -12.15 8.15
CA ARG A 461 47.87 -11.89 7.83
C ARG A 461 48.80 -12.52 8.87
N ARG A 462 48.48 -12.42 10.17
CA ARG A 462 49.28 -13.02 11.26
C ARG A 462 49.26 -14.55 11.23
N LEU A 463 48.19 -15.17 10.76
CA LEU A 463 48.05 -16.63 10.65
C LEU A 463 49.13 -17.26 9.73
N SER A 464 49.68 -16.52 8.78
CA SER A 464 50.72 -17.00 7.87
C SER A 464 52.09 -17.11 8.53
N THR A 465 52.34 -16.37 9.64
CA THR A 465 53.63 -16.20 10.27
C THR A 465 53.71 -16.62 11.75
N SER A 466 52.57 -16.98 12.37
CA SER A 466 52.46 -17.29 13.80
C SER A 466 52.56 -18.77 14.07
N ASP A 467 53.22 -19.12 15.15
CA ASP A 467 53.23 -20.49 15.70
C ASP A 467 51.98 -20.83 16.50
N ASP A 468 51.27 -19.84 17.08
CA ASP A 468 50.01 -20.00 17.81
C ASP A 468 48.78 -19.79 16.91
N ARG A 469 48.61 -20.65 15.93
CA ARG A 469 47.48 -20.62 15.00
C ARG A 469 46.11 -20.89 15.65
N GLY A 470 46.11 -21.70 16.74
CA GLY A 470 44.87 -22.09 17.41
C GLY A 470 44.17 -20.92 18.08
N ALA A 471 44.89 -20.11 18.84
CA ALA A 471 44.38 -18.90 19.46
C ALA A 471 43.89 -17.86 18.44
N LEU A 472 44.68 -17.61 17.37
CA LEU A 472 44.30 -16.69 16.32
C LEU A 472 43.05 -17.11 15.57
N ILE A 473 42.85 -18.43 15.33
CA ILE A 473 41.63 -18.93 14.68
C ILE A 473 40.42 -18.73 15.60
N ALA A 474 40.57 -18.95 16.92
CA ALA A 474 39.49 -18.73 17.88
C ALA A 474 39.11 -17.24 17.96
N GLU A 475 40.08 -16.35 18.03
CA GLU A 475 39.90 -14.90 18.01
C GLU A 475 39.18 -14.44 16.71
N MET A 476 39.66 -14.87 15.55
CA MET A 476 39.06 -14.56 14.27
C MET A 476 37.60 -15.02 14.16
N ARG A 477 37.29 -16.24 14.66
CA ARG A 477 35.90 -16.74 14.70
C ARG A 477 35.00 -15.91 15.59
N GLY A 478 35.50 -15.42 16.73
CA GLY A 478 34.78 -14.51 17.62
C GLY A 478 34.43 -13.20 16.92
N LEU A 479 35.43 -12.57 16.27
CA LEU A 479 35.22 -11.34 15.51
C LEU A 479 34.29 -11.53 14.31
N GLN A 480 34.40 -12.62 13.56
CA GLN A 480 33.49 -12.96 12.46
C GLN A 480 32.04 -13.12 12.94
N ALA A 481 31.83 -13.79 14.09
CA ALA A 481 30.49 -13.93 14.66
C ALA A 481 29.91 -12.57 15.08
N THR A 482 30.76 -11.66 15.61
CA THR A 482 30.37 -10.29 15.97
C THR A 482 30.03 -9.47 14.73
N ALA A 483 30.92 -9.47 13.72
CA ALA A 483 30.71 -8.77 12.45
C ALA A 483 29.39 -9.22 11.77
N GLN A 484 29.14 -10.53 11.76
CA GLN A 484 27.89 -11.05 11.21
C GLN A 484 26.64 -10.57 11.98
N ARG A 485 26.72 -10.45 13.32
CA ARG A 485 25.59 -9.89 14.10
C ARG A 485 25.34 -8.44 13.77
N VAL A 486 26.38 -7.61 13.63
CA VAL A 486 26.27 -6.21 13.22
C VAL A 486 25.67 -6.11 11.82
N GLU A 487 26.16 -6.89 10.86
CA GLU A 487 25.66 -6.91 9.49
C GLU A 487 24.19 -7.30 9.40
N VAL A 488 23.78 -8.35 10.11
CA VAL A 488 22.36 -8.77 10.15
C VAL A 488 21.50 -7.71 10.79
N TYR A 489 21.95 -7.06 11.86
CA TYR A 489 21.19 -6.00 12.51
C TYR A 489 21.04 -4.77 11.59
N LEU A 490 22.11 -4.32 10.94
CA LEU A 490 22.09 -3.27 9.93
C LEU A 490 21.09 -3.58 8.82
N SER A 491 21.10 -4.81 8.35
CA SER A 491 20.23 -5.25 7.23
C SER A 491 18.77 -5.40 7.64
N SER A 492 18.51 -6.09 8.75
CA SER A 492 17.16 -6.51 9.12
C SER A 492 16.44 -5.51 10.02
N ALA A 493 17.14 -4.81 10.92
CA ALA A 493 16.53 -3.86 11.83
C ALA A 493 16.59 -2.42 11.31
N LEU A 494 17.78 -1.91 10.98
CA LEU A 494 17.92 -0.53 10.49
C LEU A 494 17.38 -0.31 9.08
N GLY A 495 17.54 -1.27 8.18
CA GLY A 495 16.96 -1.20 6.85
C GLY A 495 15.43 -1.09 6.83
N ARG A 496 14.76 -1.34 7.94
CA ARG A 496 13.30 -1.21 8.11
C ARG A 496 12.84 0.21 8.40
N PHE A 497 13.70 1.03 8.98
CA PHE A 497 13.44 2.44 9.23
C PHE A 497 13.93 3.27 8.05
N SER A 498 13.26 3.13 6.89
CA SER A 498 13.61 3.99 5.76
C SER A 498 13.14 5.43 6.04
N PRO A 499 14.04 6.41 6.07
CA PRO A 499 13.65 7.82 6.22
C PRO A 499 12.74 8.31 5.08
N GLU A 500 12.84 7.71 3.89
CA GLU A 500 12.03 8.05 2.72
C GLU A 500 10.63 7.42 2.79
N ARG A 501 10.49 6.27 3.46
CA ARG A 501 9.24 5.52 3.59
C ARG A 501 9.00 5.17 5.05
N PHE A 502 8.64 6.17 5.82
CA PHE A 502 8.38 6.02 7.24
C PHE A 502 7.30 4.98 7.55
N GLY A 503 7.69 3.91 8.24
CA GLY A 503 6.85 2.75 8.59
C GLY A 503 7.37 1.44 7.99
N GLN A 504 7.56 0.42 8.82
CA GLN A 504 8.04 -0.89 8.39
C GLN A 504 7.03 -1.58 7.46
N GLU A 505 5.74 -1.38 7.72
CA GLU A 505 4.64 -1.91 6.91
C GLU A 505 4.66 -1.43 5.47
N VAL A 506 5.25 -0.28 5.18
CA VAL A 506 5.36 0.26 3.82
C VAL A 506 6.47 -0.42 3.02
N SER A 507 7.54 -0.84 3.71
CA SER A 507 8.76 -1.35 3.08
C SER A 507 8.79 -2.87 2.96
N TRP A 508 8.20 -3.59 3.93
CA TRP A 508 8.33 -5.03 4.03
C TRP A 508 7.06 -5.77 3.61
N HIS A 509 7.26 -6.88 2.94
CA HIS A 509 6.21 -7.82 2.56
C HIS A 509 5.46 -8.33 3.78
N TRP A 510 4.16 -8.57 3.65
CA TRP A 510 3.30 -9.09 4.72
C TRP A 510 3.83 -10.39 5.35
N LEU A 511 4.60 -11.15 4.59
CA LEU A 511 5.20 -12.40 5.03
C LEU A 511 6.09 -12.22 6.26
N ASP A 512 6.73 -11.05 6.42
CA ASP A 512 7.62 -10.78 7.57
C ASP A 512 6.87 -10.79 8.92
N VAL A 513 5.60 -10.46 8.91
CA VAL A 513 4.72 -10.60 10.08
C VAL A 513 4.15 -12.01 10.15
N ALA A 514 3.74 -12.58 9.02
CA ALA A 514 3.12 -13.90 8.96
C ALA A 514 4.01 -15.02 9.47
N VAL A 515 5.33 -14.98 9.20
CA VAL A 515 6.28 -16.01 9.70
C VAL A 515 6.37 -16.04 11.21
N VAL A 516 6.02 -14.96 11.90
CA VAL A 516 5.98 -14.90 13.38
C VAL A 516 4.61 -15.28 13.90
N SER A 517 3.56 -14.63 13.39
CA SER A 517 2.18 -14.78 13.89
C SER A 517 1.48 -16.05 13.40
N GLY A 518 1.87 -16.57 12.24
CA GLY A 518 1.06 -17.51 11.46
C GLY A 518 -0.07 -16.82 10.69
N MET A 519 -0.62 -17.49 9.70
CA MET A 519 -1.62 -16.92 8.78
C MET A 519 -2.93 -16.53 9.47
N ARG A 520 -3.41 -17.36 10.41
CA ARG A 520 -4.69 -17.12 11.14
C ARG A 520 -4.63 -15.90 12.03
N ASP A 521 -3.49 -15.68 12.71
CA ASP A 521 -3.31 -14.58 13.65
C ASP A 521 -2.73 -13.32 13.01
N LEU A 522 -2.37 -13.39 11.72
CA LEU A 522 -1.74 -12.30 10.98
C LEU A 522 -2.52 -10.99 11.07
N MET A 523 -3.81 -11.04 10.77
CA MET A 523 -4.67 -9.84 10.85
C MET A 523 -4.83 -9.34 12.29
N GLY A 524 -4.79 -10.22 13.28
CA GLY A 524 -4.83 -9.87 14.71
C GLY A 524 -3.67 -8.97 15.13
N VAL A 525 -2.48 -9.14 14.55
CA VAL A 525 -1.32 -8.26 14.81
C VAL A 525 -1.64 -6.82 14.41
N PHE A 526 -2.19 -6.62 13.22
CA PHE A 526 -2.53 -5.28 12.71
C PHE A 526 -3.73 -4.68 13.43
N MET A 527 -4.71 -5.48 13.83
CA MET A 527 -5.94 -5.00 14.49
C MET A 527 -5.70 -4.53 15.93
N ARG A 528 -4.68 -5.02 16.64
CA ARG A 528 -4.38 -4.63 18.03
C ARG A 528 -4.19 -3.13 18.22
N GLN A 529 -3.70 -2.43 17.22
CA GLN A 529 -3.46 -0.97 17.28
C GLN A 529 -4.74 -0.14 17.17
N TYR A 530 -5.85 -0.73 16.75
CA TYR A 530 -7.13 -0.05 16.50
C TYR A 530 -8.18 -0.38 17.56
N ASN A 531 -7.76 -0.72 18.77
CA ASN A 531 -8.65 -0.93 19.88
C ASN A 531 -9.13 0.40 20.50
N GLU A 532 -10.08 0.33 21.42
CA GLU A 532 -10.70 1.50 22.07
C GLU A 532 -9.74 2.37 22.88
N TYR A 533 -8.58 1.82 23.26
CA TYR A 533 -7.63 2.48 24.19
C TYR A 533 -6.62 3.39 23.49
N THR A 534 -6.50 3.34 22.15
CA THR A 534 -5.52 4.13 21.40
C THR A 534 -6.13 4.92 20.24
N PRO A 535 -7.21 5.71 20.44
CA PRO A 535 -7.95 6.32 19.33
C PRO A 535 -7.14 7.37 18.54
N ASN A 536 -6.11 7.96 19.15
CA ASN A 536 -5.30 9.04 18.58
C ASN A 536 -3.86 8.64 18.25
N SER A 537 -3.49 7.35 18.35
CA SER A 537 -2.15 6.90 18.03
C SER A 537 -1.85 7.05 16.55
N SER A 538 -0.74 7.70 16.24
CA SER A 538 -0.20 7.80 14.87
C SER A 538 0.84 6.74 14.59
N VAL A 539 1.40 6.16 15.64
CA VAL A 539 2.47 5.16 15.62
C VAL A 539 2.13 4.07 16.64
N PHE A 540 2.28 2.83 16.23
CA PHE A 540 2.14 1.67 17.08
C PHE A 540 3.40 0.80 16.97
N TYR A 541 3.89 0.33 18.11
CA TYR A 541 5.01 -0.61 18.18
C TYR A 541 4.52 -1.96 18.69
N ALA A 542 4.68 -3.00 17.87
CA ALA A 542 4.33 -4.36 18.21
C ALA A 542 5.60 -5.19 18.47
N ASN A 543 5.73 -5.75 19.66
CA ASN A 543 6.70 -6.80 19.88
C ASN A 543 6.07 -8.15 19.52
N LEU A 544 6.63 -8.83 18.52
CA LEU A 544 6.18 -10.12 18.02
C LEU A 544 7.00 -11.27 18.64
N GLY A 545 8.00 -10.91 19.45
CA GLY A 545 8.89 -11.85 20.12
C GLY A 545 8.30 -12.49 21.38
#